data_5ea974804808f3325704b181cc669a1f
#
_entry.id   5ea974804808f3325704b181cc669a1f
#
_cell.length_a   1.000
_cell.length_b   1.000
_cell.length_c   1.000
_cell.angle_alpha   90.00
_cell.angle_beta   90.00
_cell.angle_gamma   90.00
#
_symmetry.space_group_name_H-M   'P 1'
#
loop_
_entity.id
_entity.type
_entity.pdbx_description
1 polymer ?
#
loop_
_entity_poly.entity_id
_entity_poly.type
_entity_poly.pdbx_seq_one_letter_code
_entity_poly.pdbx_strand_id
1 'polypeptide(L)'
;MSLSHYSLCLKGVLVRETLRFIHQRERFIAALVRPLVWLLIFAVGFRSALGVSIIPPYETYIPYEVYIVPGLIGMVQLFNGMQSSLSMVYDREMGSMRTLLVSPLPRWYLLICKLIAGTLVSVLQVYAFLLIAAAFGFMNPLIGYIWLLPALLICGLMLGAFAMVLSSLIKQLENFAGIMNFVIFPMLFLSSALYPLWKICLLYTSPSPRD
;
A
#
# COMPACT_ATOMS: atom_id res chain seq x y z
N MET A 1 14.47 -32.55 -0.35
CA MET A 1 13.27 -32.00 -1.03
C MET A 1 13.70 -31.35 -2.32
N SER A 2 13.08 -31.70 -3.46
CA SER A 2 13.47 -31.13 -4.74
C SER A 2 12.98 -29.69 -4.91
N LEU A 3 13.71 -28.87 -5.64
CA LEU A 3 13.35 -27.49 -5.98
C LEU A 3 11.94 -27.36 -6.57
N SER A 4 11.44 -28.41 -7.23
CA SER A 4 10.11 -28.49 -7.80
C SER A 4 8.98 -28.39 -6.74
N HIS A 5 9.18 -28.90 -5.53
CA HIS A 5 8.20 -28.82 -4.46
C HIS A 5 8.04 -27.37 -3.92
N TYR A 6 9.15 -26.62 -3.85
CA TYR A 6 9.14 -25.22 -3.44
C TYR A 6 8.42 -24.33 -4.46
N SER A 7 8.67 -24.55 -5.75
CA SER A 7 8.00 -23.78 -6.81
C SER A 7 6.50 -24.09 -6.92
N LEU A 8 6.10 -25.35 -6.72
CA LEU A 8 4.69 -25.75 -6.66
C LEU A 8 3.95 -25.09 -5.48
N CYS A 9 4.59 -25.04 -4.31
CA CYS A 9 4.03 -24.39 -3.15
C CYS A 9 3.85 -22.89 -3.37
N LEU A 10 4.88 -22.21 -3.89
CA LEU A 10 4.80 -20.80 -4.23
C LEU A 10 3.64 -20.52 -5.19
N LYS A 11 3.55 -21.31 -6.26
CA LYS A 11 2.47 -21.22 -7.24
C LYS A 11 1.08 -21.43 -6.58
N GLY A 12 0.96 -22.43 -5.71
CA GLY A 12 -0.27 -22.71 -4.98
C GLY A 12 -0.70 -21.54 -4.08
N VAL A 13 0.23 -20.98 -3.33
CA VAL A 13 -0.04 -19.82 -2.46
C VAL A 13 -0.42 -18.59 -3.30
N LEU A 14 0.31 -18.33 -4.39
CA LEU A 14 0.01 -17.21 -5.31
C LEU A 14 -1.39 -17.34 -5.91
N VAL A 15 -1.71 -18.50 -6.46
CA VAL A 15 -3.04 -18.77 -7.04
C VAL A 15 -4.13 -18.64 -5.97
N ARG A 16 -3.92 -19.18 -4.78
CA ARG A 16 -4.88 -19.06 -3.68
C ARG A 16 -5.15 -17.60 -3.29
N GLU A 17 -4.10 -16.79 -3.10
CA GLU A 17 -4.26 -15.40 -2.68
C GLU A 17 -4.86 -14.53 -3.80
N THR A 18 -4.47 -14.75 -5.05
CA THR A 18 -5.07 -14.04 -6.20
C THR A 18 -6.54 -14.42 -6.41
N LEU A 19 -6.90 -15.69 -6.32
CA LEU A 19 -8.28 -16.13 -6.40
C LEU A 19 -9.12 -15.58 -5.24
N ARG A 20 -8.58 -15.60 -4.03
CA ARG A 20 -9.24 -15.03 -2.85
C ARG A 20 -9.51 -13.54 -3.06
N PHE A 21 -8.55 -12.81 -3.61
CA PHE A 21 -8.69 -11.40 -3.91
C PHE A 21 -9.76 -11.13 -4.97
N ILE A 22 -9.79 -11.91 -6.05
CA ILE A 22 -10.76 -11.75 -7.15
C ILE A 22 -12.19 -12.11 -6.68
N HIS A 23 -12.33 -13.17 -5.87
CA HIS A 23 -13.65 -13.59 -5.36
C HIS A 23 -14.21 -12.63 -4.30
N GLN A 24 -13.37 -11.89 -3.58
CA GLN A 24 -13.78 -10.88 -2.61
C GLN A 24 -14.01 -9.52 -3.30
N ARG A 25 -15.02 -9.44 -4.19
CA ARG A 25 -15.33 -8.23 -4.98
C ARG A 25 -15.52 -6.98 -4.11
N GLU A 26 -16.19 -7.11 -2.98
CA GLU A 26 -16.42 -6.02 -2.06
C GLU A 26 -15.10 -5.45 -1.51
N ARG A 27 -14.15 -6.31 -1.23
CA ARG A 27 -12.82 -5.94 -0.74
C ARG A 27 -11.99 -5.23 -1.81
N PHE A 28 -12.08 -5.72 -3.05
CA PHE A 28 -11.45 -5.09 -4.20
C PHE A 28 -11.99 -3.68 -4.45
N ILE A 29 -13.32 -3.56 -4.47
CA ILE A 29 -14.01 -2.28 -4.69
C ILE A 29 -13.68 -1.29 -3.55
N ALA A 30 -13.79 -1.71 -2.29
CA ALA A 30 -13.49 -0.86 -1.15
C ALA A 30 -12.03 -0.35 -1.17
N ALA A 31 -11.10 -1.20 -1.59
CA ALA A 31 -9.69 -0.83 -1.68
C ALA A 31 -9.39 0.15 -2.82
N LEU A 32 -10.18 0.16 -3.90
CA LEU A 32 -10.07 1.13 -4.99
C LEU A 32 -10.85 2.42 -4.71
N VAL A 33 -12.06 2.29 -4.15
CA VAL A 33 -12.91 3.45 -3.86
C VAL A 33 -12.25 4.39 -2.85
N ARG A 34 -11.60 3.85 -1.83
CA ARG A 34 -10.96 4.67 -0.80
C ARG A 34 -9.94 5.67 -1.38
N PRO A 35 -8.90 5.27 -2.11
CA PRO A 35 -7.95 6.22 -2.68
C PRO A 35 -8.58 7.13 -3.76
N LEU A 36 -9.60 6.66 -4.48
CA LEU A 36 -10.33 7.49 -5.45
C LEU A 36 -11.13 8.59 -4.76
N VAL A 37 -11.82 8.29 -3.68
CA VAL A 37 -12.53 9.30 -2.88
C VAL A 37 -11.55 10.32 -2.32
N TRP A 38 -10.42 9.88 -1.79
CA TRP A 38 -9.37 10.77 -1.32
C TRP A 38 -8.81 11.64 -2.47
N LEU A 39 -8.57 11.05 -3.65
CA LEU A 39 -8.14 11.81 -4.83
C LEU A 39 -9.14 12.91 -5.18
N LEU A 40 -10.43 12.60 -5.23
CA LEU A 40 -11.48 13.57 -5.56
C LEU A 40 -11.59 14.67 -4.50
N ILE A 41 -11.59 14.29 -3.21
CA ILE A 41 -11.68 15.26 -2.11
C ILE A 41 -10.47 16.20 -2.12
N PHE A 42 -9.27 15.67 -2.27
CA PHE A 42 -8.07 16.48 -2.26
C PHE A 42 -7.88 17.28 -3.56
N ALA A 43 -8.20 16.71 -4.73
CA ALA A 43 -8.13 17.40 -6.00
C ALA A 43 -9.07 18.63 -6.03
N VAL A 44 -10.28 18.50 -5.51
CA VAL A 44 -11.26 19.60 -5.50
C VAL A 44 -11.05 20.55 -4.33
N GLY A 45 -10.84 20.00 -3.11
CA GLY A 45 -10.80 20.78 -1.88
C GLY A 45 -9.51 21.59 -1.69
N PHE A 46 -8.36 21.05 -2.10
CA PHE A 46 -7.06 21.68 -1.84
C PHE A 46 -6.44 22.39 -3.06
N ARG A 47 -7.06 22.29 -4.22
CA ARG A 47 -6.61 22.97 -5.44
C ARG A 47 -6.45 24.49 -5.25
N SER A 48 -7.37 25.11 -4.53
CA SER A 48 -7.36 26.57 -4.26
C SER A 48 -6.45 26.96 -3.10
N ALA A 49 -6.29 26.07 -2.11
CA ALA A 49 -5.56 26.38 -0.87
C ALA A 49 -4.06 26.09 -0.95
N LEU A 50 -3.69 25.03 -1.66
CA LEU A 50 -2.29 24.61 -1.80
C LEU A 50 -1.66 25.06 -3.12
N GLY A 51 -2.37 25.88 -3.94
CA GLY A 51 -1.94 26.40 -5.26
C GLY A 51 -0.48 26.11 -5.53
N VAL A 52 -0.17 24.99 -6.20
CA VAL A 52 1.17 24.46 -6.21
C VAL A 52 2.00 25.27 -7.20
N SER A 53 2.77 26.17 -6.67
CA SER A 53 3.92 26.76 -7.33
C SER A 53 5.08 25.75 -7.31
N ILE A 54 6.02 25.90 -8.21
CA ILE A 54 7.25 25.12 -8.39
C ILE A 54 7.73 24.48 -7.09
N ILE A 55 7.67 23.13 -7.02
CA ILE A 55 8.16 22.35 -5.87
C ILE A 55 9.42 21.58 -6.30
N PRO A 56 10.56 21.74 -5.63
CA PRO A 56 11.69 20.86 -5.88
C PRO A 56 11.29 19.37 -5.68
N PRO A 57 11.67 18.43 -6.55
CA PRO A 57 12.64 18.52 -7.65
C PRO A 57 12.05 18.95 -9.01
N TYR A 58 10.85 19.46 -9.07
CA TYR A 58 10.20 19.81 -10.32
C TYR A 58 10.54 21.25 -10.71
N GLU A 59 10.95 21.44 -11.96
CA GLU A 59 11.29 22.76 -12.52
C GLU A 59 10.08 23.50 -13.11
N THR A 60 8.94 22.80 -13.24
CA THR A 60 7.71 23.32 -13.86
C THR A 60 6.56 23.33 -12.85
N TYR A 61 5.57 24.17 -13.14
CA TYR A 61 4.32 24.21 -12.38
C TYR A 61 3.59 22.84 -12.47
N ILE A 62 3.41 22.19 -11.35
CA ILE A 62 2.68 20.91 -11.27
C ILE A 62 1.37 21.15 -10.51
N PRO A 63 0.22 20.78 -11.12
CA PRO A 63 -1.05 20.83 -10.40
C PRO A 63 -1.04 19.84 -9.23
N TYR A 64 -1.66 20.24 -8.14
CA TYR A 64 -1.70 19.43 -6.90
C TYR A 64 -2.22 17.99 -7.13
N GLU A 65 -3.11 17.83 -8.08
CA GLU A 65 -3.68 16.53 -8.48
C GLU A 65 -2.61 15.53 -8.93
N VAL A 66 -1.61 16.00 -9.68
CA VAL A 66 -0.47 15.16 -10.12
C VAL A 66 0.48 14.87 -8.95
N TYR A 67 0.65 15.84 -8.06
CA TYR A 67 1.50 15.68 -6.88
C TYR A 67 0.99 14.61 -5.91
N ILE A 68 -0.34 14.52 -5.71
CA ILE A 68 -0.93 13.60 -4.72
C ILE A 68 -0.97 12.15 -5.18
N VAL A 69 -0.94 11.88 -6.50
CA VAL A 69 -1.06 10.50 -7.04
C VAL A 69 0.00 9.55 -6.47
N PRO A 70 1.31 9.88 -6.42
CA PRO A 70 2.32 9.02 -5.78
C PRO A 70 2.04 8.75 -4.31
N GLY A 71 1.54 9.74 -3.57
CA GLY A 71 1.14 9.59 -2.17
C GLY A 71 -0.02 8.61 -1.99
N LEU A 72 -1.02 8.68 -2.87
CA LEU A 72 -2.14 7.74 -2.87
C LEU A 72 -1.73 6.32 -3.26
N ILE A 73 -0.73 6.16 -4.13
CA ILE A 73 -0.12 4.86 -4.42
C ILE A 73 0.48 4.25 -3.15
N GLY A 74 1.24 5.04 -2.40
CA GLY A 74 1.79 4.62 -1.10
C GLY A 74 0.67 4.23 -0.11
N MET A 75 -0.43 4.98 -0.08
CA MET A 75 -1.61 4.66 0.71
C MET A 75 -2.22 3.31 0.32
N VAL A 76 -2.41 3.04 -0.97
CA VAL A 76 -2.91 1.74 -1.46
C VAL A 76 -2.01 0.60 -1.01
N GLN A 77 -0.70 0.75 -1.15
CA GLN A 77 0.29 -0.24 -0.74
C GLN A 77 0.23 -0.52 0.77
N LEU A 78 0.15 0.53 1.58
CA LEU A 78 0.10 0.44 3.03
C LEU A 78 -1.16 -0.29 3.50
N PHE A 79 -2.33 0.08 2.98
CA PHE A 79 -3.58 -0.59 3.30
C PHE A 79 -3.59 -2.05 2.86
N ASN A 80 -3.05 -2.37 1.68
CA ASN A 80 -2.94 -3.75 1.22
C ASN A 80 -2.00 -4.60 2.07
N GLY A 81 -0.85 -4.05 2.47
CA GLY A 81 0.07 -4.72 3.37
C GLY A 81 -0.61 -5.10 4.69
N MET A 82 -1.30 -4.13 5.30
CA MET A 82 -2.05 -4.35 6.53
C MET A 82 -3.18 -5.37 6.36
N GLN A 83 -3.90 -5.32 5.24
CA GLN A 83 -4.99 -6.23 4.96
C GLN A 83 -4.52 -7.66 4.68
N SER A 84 -3.36 -7.82 4.05
CA SER A 84 -2.71 -9.13 3.91
C SER A 84 -2.35 -9.74 5.27
N SER A 85 -1.87 -8.89 6.20
CA SER A 85 -1.55 -9.32 7.57
C SER A 85 -2.78 -9.69 8.38
N LEU A 86 -3.90 -8.97 8.19
CA LEU A 86 -5.18 -9.31 8.81
C LEU A 86 -5.59 -10.74 8.47
N SER A 87 -5.34 -11.17 7.23
CA SER A 87 -5.62 -12.55 6.82
C SER A 87 -4.83 -13.59 7.63
N MET A 88 -3.64 -13.22 8.14
CA MET A 88 -2.85 -14.09 9.02
C MET A 88 -3.45 -14.23 10.41
N VAL A 89 -3.94 -13.11 10.97
CA VAL A 89 -4.62 -13.13 12.28
C VAL A 89 -5.89 -13.98 12.17
N TYR A 90 -6.66 -13.77 11.09
CA TYR A 90 -7.86 -14.55 10.79
C TYR A 90 -7.56 -16.05 10.62
N ASP A 91 -6.53 -16.41 9.85
CA ASP A 91 -6.10 -17.81 9.68
C ASP A 91 -5.67 -18.44 11.00
N ARG A 92 -5.18 -17.66 11.96
CA ARG A 92 -4.82 -18.12 13.31
C ARG A 92 -6.05 -18.38 14.17
N GLU A 93 -7.00 -17.46 14.21
CA GLU A 93 -8.24 -17.61 14.98
C GLU A 93 -9.11 -18.77 14.46
N MET A 94 -9.26 -18.89 13.16
CA MET A 94 -10.04 -19.99 12.52
C MET A 94 -9.34 -21.34 12.56
N GLY A 95 -8.12 -21.43 13.11
CA GLY A 95 -7.36 -22.68 13.20
C GLY A 95 -6.85 -23.20 11.85
N SER A 96 -7.09 -22.52 10.74
CA SER A 96 -6.59 -22.89 9.42
C SER A 96 -5.05 -22.82 9.33
N MET A 97 -4.42 -22.13 10.27
CA MET A 97 -2.97 -22.11 10.41
C MET A 97 -2.39 -23.48 10.76
N ARG A 98 -3.18 -24.37 11.39
CA ARG A 98 -2.75 -25.75 11.68
C ARG A 98 -2.46 -26.52 10.40
N THR A 99 -3.27 -26.36 9.36
CA THR A 99 -3.06 -27.04 8.06
C THR A 99 -1.79 -26.55 7.36
N LEU A 100 -1.44 -25.28 7.51
CA LEU A 100 -0.17 -24.73 7.03
C LEU A 100 1.03 -25.27 7.83
N LEU A 101 0.87 -25.48 9.14
CA LEU A 101 1.94 -25.97 10.03
C LEU A 101 2.22 -27.47 9.86
N VAL A 102 1.26 -28.25 9.38
CA VAL A 102 1.43 -29.69 9.04
C VAL A 102 2.15 -29.87 7.70
N SER A 103 2.28 -28.79 6.89
CA SER A 103 3.05 -28.81 5.65
C SER A 103 4.52 -29.19 5.91
N PRO A 104 5.13 -30.05 5.09
CA PRO A 104 6.54 -30.44 5.23
C PRO A 104 7.53 -29.31 4.91
N LEU A 105 7.05 -28.12 4.62
CA LEU A 105 7.87 -26.96 4.24
C LEU A 105 8.27 -26.10 5.45
N PRO A 106 9.45 -25.48 5.44
CA PRO A 106 9.89 -24.62 6.52
C PRO A 106 8.98 -23.38 6.65
N ARG A 107 8.68 -23.00 7.89
CA ARG A 107 7.73 -21.91 8.21
C ARG A 107 8.12 -20.58 7.59
N TRP A 108 9.42 -20.26 7.56
CA TRP A 108 9.94 -19.02 6.97
C TRP A 108 9.63 -18.94 5.47
N TYR A 109 9.67 -20.07 4.76
CA TYR A 109 9.34 -20.11 3.33
C TYR A 109 7.87 -19.81 3.07
N LEU A 110 6.96 -20.34 3.88
CA LEU A 110 5.52 -20.07 3.80
C LEU A 110 5.21 -18.58 4.04
N LEU A 111 5.93 -17.96 4.99
CA LEU A 111 5.80 -16.51 5.25
C LEU A 111 6.28 -15.67 4.06
N ILE A 112 7.41 -16.04 3.46
CA ILE A 112 7.92 -15.36 2.26
C ILE A 112 6.95 -15.52 1.08
N CYS A 113 6.42 -16.72 0.85
CA CYS A 113 5.42 -16.96 -0.19
C CYS A 113 4.18 -16.07 0.01
N LYS A 114 3.71 -15.94 1.24
CA LYS A 114 2.57 -15.09 1.58
C LYS A 114 2.88 -13.61 1.39
N LEU A 115 4.08 -13.18 1.75
CA LEU A 115 4.56 -11.81 1.55
C LEU A 115 4.62 -11.45 0.07
N ILE A 116 5.22 -12.31 -0.75
CA ILE A 116 5.30 -12.13 -2.20
C ILE A 116 3.89 -12.09 -2.82
N ALA A 117 3.01 -13.00 -2.42
CA ALA A 117 1.64 -13.03 -2.91
C ALA A 117 0.88 -11.74 -2.57
N GLY A 118 0.99 -11.25 -1.33
CA GLY A 118 0.39 -9.99 -0.91
C GLY A 118 0.94 -8.78 -1.67
N THR A 119 2.24 -8.77 -1.92
CA THR A 119 2.90 -7.71 -2.70
C THR A 119 2.42 -7.69 -4.15
N LEU A 120 2.28 -8.86 -4.80
CA LEU A 120 1.77 -8.94 -6.18
C LEU A 120 0.32 -8.46 -6.28
N VAL A 121 -0.52 -8.82 -5.32
CA VAL A 121 -1.90 -8.32 -5.23
C VAL A 121 -1.91 -6.81 -5.06
N SER A 122 -1.03 -6.24 -4.24
CA SER A 122 -0.96 -4.80 -4.04
C SER A 122 -0.49 -4.06 -5.29
N VAL A 123 0.47 -4.61 -6.02
CA VAL A 123 0.91 -4.07 -7.32
C VAL A 123 -0.23 -4.07 -8.33
N LEU A 124 -0.96 -5.17 -8.45
CA LEU A 124 -2.13 -5.26 -9.33
C LEU A 124 -3.16 -4.17 -9.00
N GLN A 125 -3.41 -3.95 -7.71
CA GLN A 125 -4.37 -2.95 -7.25
C GLN A 125 -3.89 -1.52 -7.51
N VAL A 126 -2.60 -1.23 -7.36
CA VAL A 126 -2.03 0.08 -7.73
C VAL A 126 -2.20 0.34 -9.22
N TYR A 127 -1.92 -0.63 -10.09
CA TYR A 127 -2.13 -0.46 -11.52
C TYR A 127 -3.61 -0.28 -11.89
N ALA A 128 -4.52 -0.99 -11.22
CA ALA A 128 -5.96 -0.77 -11.39
C ALA A 128 -6.37 0.65 -10.98
N PHE A 129 -5.85 1.16 -9.86
CA PHE A 129 -6.05 2.55 -9.42
C PHE A 129 -5.51 3.56 -10.44
N LEU A 130 -4.28 3.34 -10.94
CA LEU A 130 -3.66 4.22 -11.94
C LEU A 130 -4.42 4.24 -13.26
N LEU A 131 -4.96 3.10 -13.68
CA LEU A 131 -5.79 3.00 -14.88
C LEU A 131 -7.06 3.85 -14.74
N ILE A 132 -7.72 3.79 -13.58
CA ILE A 132 -8.90 4.61 -13.29
C ILE A 132 -8.50 6.10 -13.20
N ALA A 133 -7.41 6.44 -12.52
CA ALA A 133 -6.92 7.81 -12.44
C ALA A 133 -6.60 8.37 -13.84
N ALA A 134 -6.01 7.57 -14.72
CA ALA A 134 -5.75 7.95 -16.11
C ALA A 134 -7.05 8.20 -16.89
N ALA A 135 -8.11 7.43 -16.65
CA ALA A 135 -9.42 7.65 -17.25
C ALA A 135 -10.07 8.98 -16.80
N PHE A 136 -9.76 9.46 -15.60
CA PHE A 136 -10.16 10.78 -15.11
C PHE A 136 -9.28 11.94 -15.64
N GLY A 137 -8.30 11.65 -16.49
CA GLY A 137 -7.44 12.68 -17.10
C GLY A 137 -6.14 12.97 -16.33
N PHE A 138 -5.85 12.26 -15.22
CA PHE A 138 -4.60 12.37 -14.48
C PHE A 138 -3.52 11.47 -15.10
N MET A 139 -3.10 11.81 -16.33
CA MET A 139 -2.13 10.99 -17.07
C MET A 139 -0.69 11.37 -16.70
N ASN A 140 0.04 10.38 -16.21
CA ASN A 140 1.50 10.44 -16.12
C ASN A 140 2.13 9.83 -17.39
N PRO A 141 3.39 10.19 -17.74
CA PRO A 141 4.06 9.63 -18.91
C PRO A 141 4.17 8.11 -18.79
N LEU A 142 3.89 7.39 -19.89
CA LEU A 142 3.84 5.90 -19.93
C LEU A 142 5.14 5.24 -19.41
N ILE A 143 6.28 5.85 -19.64
CA ILE A 143 7.57 5.38 -19.14
C ILE A 143 7.60 5.35 -17.62
N GLY A 144 6.94 6.29 -16.94
CA GLY A 144 6.84 6.34 -15.49
C GLY A 144 6.18 5.09 -14.89
N TYR A 145 5.21 4.51 -15.58
CA TYR A 145 4.53 3.28 -15.09
C TYR A 145 5.46 2.07 -15.05
N ILE A 146 6.43 1.98 -15.97
CA ILE A 146 7.40 0.87 -16.00
C ILE A 146 8.42 1.05 -14.86
N TRP A 147 8.95 2.25 -14.68
CA TRP A 147 9.91 2.56 -13.60
C TRP A 147 9.29 2.49 -12.21
N LEU A 148 7.98 2.65 -12.11
CA LEU A 148 7.24 2.51 -10.87
C LEU A 148 7.23 1.06 -10.35
N LEU A 149 7.27 0.05 -11.23
CA LEU A 149 7.16 -1.37 -10.86
C LEU A 149 8.20 -1.84 -9.83
N PRO A 150 9.51 -1.61 -10.01
CA PRO A 150 10.50 -2.02 -9.01
C PRO A 150 10.30 -1.28 -7.68
N ALA A 151 9.93 -0.01 -7.71
CA ALA A 151 9.62 0.75 -6.49
C ALA A 151 8.42 0.15 -5.75
N LEU A 152 7.35 -0.21 -6.46
CA LEU A 152 6.18 -0.86 -5.88
C LEU A 152 6.50 -2.22 -5.25
N LEU A 153 7.38 -3.02 -5.89
CA LEU A 153 7.79 -4.31 -5.34
C LEU A 153 8.57 -4.13 -4.04
N ILE A 154 9.55 -3.22 -4.00
CA ILE A 154 10.35 -2.97 -2.80
C ILE A 154 9.49 -2.40 -1.67
N CYS A 155 8.69 -1.36 -1.95
CA CYS A 155 7.79 -0.77 -0.96
C CYS A 155 6.74 -1.77 -0.47
N GLY A 156 6.17 -2.58 -1.36
CA GLY A 156 5.19 -3.59 -1.01
C GLY A 156 5.77 -4.69 -0.12
N LEU A 157 6.99 -5.14 -0.39
CA LEU A 157 7.70 -6.09 0.47
C LEU A 157 8.00 -5.48 1.84
N MET A 158 8.49 -4.25 1.89
CA MET A 158 8.79 -3.56 3.15
C MET A 158 7.54 -3.37 4.01
N LEU A 159 6.47 -2.81 3.43
CA LEU A 159 5.22 -2.56 4.14
C LEU A 159 4.52 -3.85 4.53
N GLY A 160 4.55 -4.86 3.67
CA GLY A 160 4.01 -6.19 3.96
C GLY A 160 4.76 -6.88 5.10
N ALA A 161 6.10 -6.80 5.13
CA ALA A 161 6.91 -7.34 6.22
C ALA A 161 6.61 -6.62 7.54
N PHE A 162 6.53 -5.29 7.52
CA PHE A 162 6.16 -4.49 8.69
C PHE A 162 4.77 -4.87 9.22
N ALA A 163 3.80 -5.01 8.34
CA ALA A 163 2.46 -5.43 8.69
C ALA A 163 2.41 -6.86 9.26
N MET A 164 3.26 -7.78 8.77
CA MET A 164 3.39 -9.12 9.35
C MET A 164 3.97 -9.09 10.78
N VAL A 165 4.93 -8.21 11.05
CA VAL A 165 5.44 -8.00 12.40
C VAL A 165 4.32 -7.52 13.32
N LEU A 166 3.55 -6.52 12.92
CA LEU A 166 2.40 -6.04 13.69
C LEU A 166 1.38 -7.15 13.93
N SER A 167 1.06 -7.96 12.93
CA SER A 167 0.12 -9.08 13.08
C SER A 167 0.62 -10.18 14.04
N SER A 168 1.94 -10.29 14.22
CA SER A 168 2.51 -11.24 15.18
C SER A 168 2.31 -10.81 16.62
N LEU A 169 2.26 -9.50 16.87
CA LEU A 169 2.07 -8.89 18.19
C LEU A 169 0.60 -8.91 18.63
N ILE A 170 -0.32 -8.93 17.66
CA ILE A 170 -1.76 -8.83 17.91
C ILE A 170 -2.37 -10.23 17.91
N LYS A 171 -3.06 -10.59 18.99
CA LYS A 171 -3.69 -11.92 19.16
C LYS A 171 -5.13 -11.95 18.68
N GLN A 172 -5.87 -10.85 18.81
CA GLN A 172 -7.32 -10.77 18.56
C GLN A 172 -7.62 -9.93 17.33
N LEU A 173 -8.53 -10.41 16.49
CA LEU A 173 -8.94 -9.75 15.26
C LEU A 173 -9.57 -8.36 15.50
N GLU A 174 -10.36 -8.24 16.58
CA GLU A 174 -11.05 -7.00 16.93
C GLU A 174 -10.06 -5.86 17.25
N ASN A 175 -9.01 -6.17 18.00
CA ASN A 175 -7.96 -5.21 18.36
C ASN A 175 -7.08 -4.83 17.17
N PHE A 176 -6.99 -5.70 16.15
CA PHE A 176 -6.18 -5.46 14.96
C PHE A 176 -6.67 -4.24 14.17
N ALA A 177 -7.99 -4.09 14.00
CA ALA A 177 -8.55 -2.97 13.26
C ALA A 177 -8.26 -1.60 13.91
N GLY A 178 -8.34 -1.53 15.24
CA GLY A 178 -8.00 -0.32 16.00
C GLY A 178 -6.53 0.05 15.89
N ILE A 179 -5.64 -0.92 16.08
CA ILE A 179 -4.19 -0.72 15.98
C ILE A 179 -3.78 -0.36 14.55
N MET A 180 -4.41 -1.00 13.55
CA MET A 180 -4.22 -0.67 12.14
C MET A 180 -4.47 0.82 11.87
N ASN A 181 -5.61 1.33 12.30
CA ASN A 181 -5.95 2.73 12.09
C ASN A 181 -4.99 3.66 12.84
N PHE A 182 -4.62 3.31 14.08
CA PHE A 182 -3.68 4.07 14.88
C PHE A 182 -2.26 4.13 14.27
N VAL A 183 -1.83 3.09 13.56
CA VAL A 183 -0.53 3.06 12.86
C VAL A 183 -0.60 3.73 11.49
N ILE A 184 -1.66 3.45 10.71
CA ILE A 184 -1.79 3.96 9.34
C ILE A 184 -1.93 5.48 9.30
N PHE A 185 -2.80 6.06 10.13
CA PHE A 185 -3.06 7.49 10.08
C PHE A 185 -1.82 8.34 10.40
N PRO A 186 -1.07 8.10 11.49
CA PRO A 186 0.16 8.84 11.74
C PRO A 186 1.20 8.66 10.62
N MET A 187 1.38 7.44 10.11
CA MET A 187 2.32 7.22 9.00
C MET A 187 1.95 8.01 7.74
N LEU A 188 0.67 8.09 7.43
CA LEU A 188 0.16 8.82 6.27
C LEU A 188 0.30 10.34 6.46
N PHE A 189 -0.06 10.86 7.63
CA PHE A 189 -0.02 12.29 7.91
C PHE A 189 1.39 12.83 8.18
N LEU A 190 2.29 12.01 8.73
CA LEU A 190 3.69 12.37 8.94
C LEU A 190 4.54 12.20 7.66
N SER A 191 4.05 11.47 6.67
CA SER A 191 4.72 11.34 5.38
C SER A 191 4.37 12.53 4.46
N SER A 192 5.26 12.85 3.53
CA SER A 192 4.99 13.86 2.47
C SER A 192 3.96 13.39 1.43
N ALA A 193 3.24 12.30 1.71
CA ALA A 193 2.33 11.67 0.76
C ALA A 193 1.13 12.54 0.39
N LEU A 194 0.59 13.30 1.35
CA LEU A 194 -0.61 14.12 1.16
C LEU A 194 -0.29 15.61 0.98
N TYR A 195 0.79 16.07 1.57
CA TYR A 195 1.19 17.48 1.53
C TYR A 195 2.70 17.65 1.74
N PRO A 196 3.30 18.69 1.19
CA PRO A 196 4.72 18.92 1.36
C PRO A 196 5.07 19.28 2.81
N LEU A 197 6.00 18.53 3.41
CA LEU A 197 6.39 18.65 4.83
C LEU A 197 6.89 20.05 5.20
N TRP A 198 7.57 20.75 4.28
CA TRP A 198 8.08 22.09 4.55
C TRP A 198 6.99 23.17 4.75
N LYS A 199 5.75 22.90 4.36
CA LYS A 199 4.61 23.81 4.64
C LYS A 199 3.99 23.59 6.02
N ILE A 200 4.33 22.52 6.73
CA ILE A 200 3.66 22.13 7.98
C ILE A 200 4.58 22.18 9.18
N CYS A 201 5.84 21.83 9.00
CA CYS A 201 6.74 21.74 10.11
C CYS A 201 7.39 23.09 10.38
N LEU A 202 6.90 23.80 11.38
CA LEU A 202 7.53 25.01 11.95
C LEU A 202 9.02 24.79 12.32
N LEU A 203 9.43 23.54 12.55
CA LEU A 203 10.82 23.15 12.81
C LEU A 203 11.70 23.21 11.54
N TYR A 204 11.11 23.06 10.34
CA TYR A 204 11.82 23.18 9.05
C TYR A 204 11.80 24.61 8.51
N THR A 205 10.83 25.41 8.91
CA THR A 205 10.79 26.85 8.68
C THR A 205 11.40 27.54 9.88
N SER A 206 12.70 27.38 10.09
CA SER A 206 13.41 28.34 10.92
C SER A 206 13.23 29.70 10.23
N PRO A 207 12.71 30.73 10.93
CA PRO A 207 12.60 32.06 10.34
C PRO A 207 13.99 32.44 9.89
N SER A 208 14.16 32.68 8.59
CA SER A 208 15.39 33.21 8.06
C SER A 208 15.61 34.56 8.79
N PRO A 209 16.79 34.84 9.36
CA PRO A 209 17.03 36.08 10.06
C PRO A 209 17.11 37.29 9.11
N ARG A 210 16.48 37.23 7.92
CA ARG A 210 16.49 38.23 6.87
C ARG A 210 15.09 38.69 6.41
N ASP A 211 14.02 38.35 7.13
CA ASP A 211 12.70 38.91 6.91
C ASP A 211 12.30 39.87 8.05
#